data_4b7cf27ab20671647a30c6164897d871
#
_entry.id   4b7cf27ab20671647a30c6164897d871
#
_cell.length_a   1.000
_cell.length_b   1.000
_cell.length_c   1.000
_cell.angle_alpha   90.00
_cell.angle_beta   90.00
_cell.angle_gamma   90.00
#
_symmetry.space_group_name_H-M   'P 1'
#
loop_
_entity.id
_entity.type
_entity.pdbx_description
1 polymer ?
#
loop_
_entity_poly.entity_id
_entity_poly.type
_entity_poly.pdbx_seq_one_letter_code
_entity_poly.pdbx_strand_id
1 'polypeptide(L)'
;ANLIALGGARQSAFERLGHDPAADGVNRSVRVYASEECHHTIQRSGGVLGIGRHAIKLIACDSKGRMRVDCLQNAIAEDKVAGVLPMAIVANAGTTNTGAIDPLLAMGEIATENSIWFHVDGAYGLPGILDEKISHLFHGLELADSVIVDPHKWLGSSVGVAATFVRDRQCLYRAFTQEPA
;
A
#
# COMPACT_ATOMS: atom_id res chain seq x y z
N ALA A 1 -0.10 5.52 9.96
CA ALA A 1 0.26 4.18 9.53
C ALA A 1 0.55 4.17 8.01
N ASN A 2 -0.39 4.51 7.12
CA ASN A 2 -0.18 4.51 5.65
C ASN A 2 1.07 5.29 5.20
N LEU A 3 1.35 6.45 5.80
CA LEU A 3 2.54 7.26 5.49
C LEU A 3 3.84 6.46 5.68
N ILE A 4 3.94 5.73 6.77
CA ILE A 4 5.14 4.92 7.09
C ILE A 4 5.29 3.79 6.07
N ALA A 5 4.21 3.07 5.77
CA ALA A 5 4.24 1.99 4.78
C ALA A 5 4.65 2.49 3.38
N LEU A 6 4.05 3.60 2.92
CA LEU A 6 4.39 4.18 1.62
C LEU A 6 5.79 4.84 1.60
N GLY A 7 6.31 5.29 2.75
CA GLY A 7 7.69 5.71 2.89
C GLY A 7 8.67 4.57 2.66
N GLY A 8 8.39 3.39 3.23
CA GLY A 8 9.14 2.16 2.95
C GLY A 8 9.04 1.74 1.47
N ALA A 9 7.85 1.82 0.89
CA ALA A 9 7.64 1.55 -0.53
C ALA A 9 8.48 2.47 -1.43
N ARG A 10 8.52 3.78 -1.11
CA ARG A 10 9.34 4.76 -1.80
C ARG A 10 10.82 4.37 -1.71
N GLN A 11 11.32 4.12 -0.50
CA GLN A 11 12.70 3.72 -0.28
C GLN A 11 13.07 2.49 -1.11
N SER A 12 12.29 1.41 -0.98
CA SER A 12 12.51 0.16 -1.71
C SER A 12 12.51 0.34 -3.22
N ALA A 13 11.57 1.12 -3.77
CA ALA A 13 11.46 1.31 -5.21
C ALA A 13 12.67 2.04 -5.80
N PHE A 14 13.18 3.06 -5.11
CA PHE A 14 14.30 3.86 -5.58
C PHE A 14 15.66 3.19 -5.35
N GLU A 15 15.85 2.49 -4.22
CA GLU A 15 17.08 1.72 -3.94
C GLU A 15 17.35 0.66 -5.00
N ARG A 16 16.32 -0.01 -5.54
CA ARG A 16 16.48 -0.94 -6.66
C ARG A 16 17.05 -0.30 -7.92
N LEU A 17 17.02 1.01 -8.01
CA LEU A 17 17.56 1.81 -9.11
C LEU A 17 18.87 2.52 -8.72
N GLY A 18 19.44 2.20 -7.55
CA GLY A 18 20.68 2.80 -7.08
C GLY A 18 20.54 4.26 -6.61
N HIS A 19 19.32 4.67 -6.21
CA HIS A 19 19.05 6.04 -5.72
C HIS A 19 18.48 6.00 -4.31
N ASP A 20 18.95 6.91 -3.45
CA ASP A 20 18.44 7.07 -2.08
C ASP A 20 17.45 8.25 -1.99
N PRO A 21 16.15 7.99 -1.99
CA PRO A 21 15.16 9.07 -1.95
C PRO A 21 15.03 9.73 -0.57
N ALA A 22 15.61 9.15 0.48
CA ALA A 22 15.65 9.78 1.80
C ALA A 22 16.73 10.87 1.87
N ALA A 23 17.87 10.64 1.20
CA ALA A 23 18.96 11.61 1.13
C ALA A 23 18.77 12.64 0.03
N ASP A 24 18.43 12.19 -1.20
CA ASP A 24 18.49 13.02 -2.41
C ASP A 24 17.13 13.46 -2.95
N GLY A 25 16.04 13.02 -2.28
CA GLY A 25 14.67 13.29 -2.74
C GLY A 25 14.23 12.38 -3.89
N VAL A 26 13.09 12.70 -4.49
CA VAL A 26 12.48 11.92 -5.58
C VAL A 26 12.91 12.52 -6.93
N ASN A 27 13.55 11.74 -7.79
CA ASN A 27 14.14 12.20 -9.06
C ASN A 27 13.42 11.68 -10.32
N ARG A 28 12.29 10.99 -10.16
CA ARG A 28 11.47 10.50 -11.28
C ARG A 28 10.00 10.34 -10.92
N SER A 29 9.16 10.26 -11.94
CA SER A 29 7.73 9.99 -11.76
C SER A 29 7.51 8.56 -11.28
N VAL A 30 6.68 8.43 -10.25
CA VAL A 30 6.28 7.15 -9.68
C VAL A 30 4.76 6.98 -9.74
N ARG A 31 4.29 5.75 -9.54
CA ARG A 31 2.87 5.45 -9.45
C ARG A 31 2.57 4.56 -8.25
N VAL A 32 1.51 4.93 -7.53
CA VAL A 32 0.86 4.10 -6.51
C VAL A 32 -0.55 3.79 -7.00
N TYR A 33 -0.90 2.53 -7.05
CA TYR A 33 -2.23 2.06 -7.47
C TYR A 33 -3.07 1.79 -6.23
N ALA A 34 -4.23 2.41 -6.14
CA ALA A 34 -5.18 2.23 -5.05
C ALA A 34 -6.60 2.21 -5.60
N SER A 35 -7.54 1.54 -4.94
CA SER A 35 -8.93 1.55 -5.39
C SER A 35 -9.59 2.92 -5.20
N GLU A 36 -10.67 3.17 -5.92
CA GLU A 36 -11.52 4.36 -5.73
C GLU A 36 -12.07 4.45 -4.30
N GLU A 37 -12.20 3.30 -3.61
CA GLU A 37 -12.65 3.19 -2.22
C GLU A 37 -11.52 3.35 -1.18
N CYS A 38 -10.27 3.63 -1.61
CA CYS A 38 -9.16 3.78 -0.69
C CYS A 38 -9.34 4.99 0.24
N HIS A 39 -8.82 4.87 1.44
CA HIS A 39 -8.86 5.97 2.39
C HIS A 39 -8.01 7.15 1.90
N HIS A 40 -8.52 8.38 2.05
CA HIS A 40 -7.87 9.61 1.58
C HIS A 40 -6.44 9.83 2.12
N THR A 41 -6.05 9.15 3.18
CA THR A 41 -4.67 9.19 3.71
C THR A 41 -3.64 8.67 2.72
N ILE A 42 -4.02 7.82 1.76
CA ILE A 42 -3.12 7.36 0.71
C ILE A 42 -2.67 8.56 -0.15
N GLN A 43 -3.60 9.37 -0.63
CA GLN A 43 -3.29 10.58 -1.41
C GLN A 43 -2.51 11.62 -0.58
N ARG A 44 -2.88 11.79 0.71
CA ARG A 44 -2.15 12.68 1.62
C ARG A 44 -0.71 12.23 1.80
N SER A 45 -0.50 10.93 1.97
CA SER A 45 0.85 10.35 2.09
C SER A 45 1.70 10.63 0.84
N GLY A 46 1.12 10.53 -0.36
CA GLY A 46 1.80 10.88 -1.61
C GLY A 46 2.29 12.34 -1.60
N GLY A 47 1.47 13.26 -1.10
CA GLY A 47 1.87 14.67 -0.95
C GLY A 47 3.01 14.87 0.04
N VAL A 48 2.92 14.27 1.22
CA VAL A 48 3.93 14.41 2.30
C VAL A 48 5.27 13.76 1.91
N LEU A 49 5.22 12.61 1.21
CA LEU A 49 6.42 11.89 0.76
C LEU A 49 7.11 12.52 -0.48
N GLY A 50 6.57 13.62 -0.99
CA GLY A 50 7.15 14.34 -2.13
C GLY A 50 6.96 13.66 -3.50
N ILE A 51 6.21 12.55 -3.56
CA ILE A 51 5.87 11.89 -4.83
C ILE A 51 4.69 12.58 -5.55
N GLY A 52 3.93 13.41 -4.80
CA GLY A 52 2.76 14.12 -5.28
C GLY A 52 1.46 13.31 -5.16
N ARG A 53 0.33 14.03 -4.97
CA ARG A 53 -0.99 13.39 -4.87
C ARG A 53 -1.44 12.75 -6.17
N HIS A 54 -1.03 13.31 -7.31
CA HIS A 54 -1.34 12.78 -8.65
C HIS A 54 -0.57 11.49 -9.00
N ALA A 55 0.44 11.12 -8.19
CA ALA A 55 1.07 9.80 -8.29
C ALA A 55 0.14 8.66 -7.86
N ILE A 56 -0.94 8.96 -7.13
CA ILE A 56 -1.93 7.97 -6.73
C ILE A 56 -2.95 7.80 -7.88
N LYS A 57 -2.87 6.67 -8.59
CA LYS A 57 -3.80 6.29 -9.66
C LYS A 57 -4.94 5.49 -9.05
N LEU A 58 -6.14 6.06 -9.09
CA LEU A 58 -7.33 5.37 -8.61
C LEU A 58 -7.78 4.33 -9.63
N ILE A 59 -7.98 3.10 -9.18
CA ILE A 59 -8.40 1.96 -9.98
C ILE A 59 -9.88 1.69 -9.70
N ALA A 60 -10.64 1.49 -10.77
CA ALA A 60 -12.07 1.22 -10.71
C ALA A 60 -12.39 -0.01 -9.84
N CYS A 61 -13.54 0.05 -9.16
CA CYS A 61 -14.07 -1.05 -8.35
C CYS A 61 -15.17 -1.82 -9.08
N ASP A 62 -15.41 -3.05 -8.62
CA ASP A 62 -16.57 -3.83 -9.01
C ASP A 62 -17.82 -3.40 -8.25
N SER A 63 -18.97 -4.03 -8.53
CA SER A 63 -20.25 -3.74 -7.86
C SER A 63 -20.25 -4.04 -6.35
N LYS A 64 -19.22 -4.70 -5.83
CA LYS A 64 -19.02 -4.98 -4.40
C LYS A 64 -17.99 -4.05 -3.75
N GLY A 65 -17.52 -3.03 -4.45
CA GLY A 65 -16.53 -2.06 -3.97
C GLY A 65 -15.10 -2.61 -3.89
N ARG A 66 -14.78 -3.71 -4.61
CA ARG A 66 -13.44 -4.31 -4.62
C ARG A 66 -12.69 -3.87 -5.86
N MET A 67 -11.39 -3.63 -5.75
CA MET A 67 -10.54 -3.25 -6.89
C MET A 67 -10.64 -4.28 -8.02
N ARG A 68 -10.83 -3.79 -9.24
CA ARG A 68 -10.80 -4.60 -10.44
C ARG A 68 -9.37 -4.92 -10.84
N VAL A 69 -9.03 -6.21 -10.79
CA VAL A 69 -7.68 -6.72 -11.08
C VAL A 69 -7.27 -6.47 -12.54
N ASP A 70 -8.20 -6.61 -13.47
CA ASP A 70 -7.98 -6.33 -14.90
C ASP A 70 -7.61 -4.85 -15.14
N CYS A 71 -8.30 -3.94 -14.47
CA CYS A 71 -7.99 -2.51 -14.52
C CYS A 71 -6.62 -2.19 -13.91
N LEU A 72 -6.24 -2.87 -12.82
CA LEU A 72 -4.92 -2.74 -12.20
C LEU A 72 -3.81 -3.18 -13.15
N GLN A 73 -3.94 -4.35 -13.77
CA GLN A 73 -2.95 -4.88 -14.72
C GLN A 73 -2.75 -3.94 -15.91
N ASN A 74 -3.85 -3.45 -16.49
CA ASN A 74 -3.80 -2.50 -17.60
C ASN A 74 -3.10 -1.20 -17.18
N ALA A 75 -3.43 -0.65 -16.01
CA ALA A 75 -2.83 0.57 -15.50
C ALA A 75 -1.32 0.44 -15.29
N ILE A 76 -0.85 -0.71 -14.78
CA ILE A 76 0.58 -1.00 -14.61
C ILE A 76 1.29 -1.08 -15.98
N ALA A 77 0.68 -1.77 -16.95
CA ALA A 77 1.25 -1.91 -18.29
C ALA A 77 1.39 -0.54 -19.00
N GLU A 78 0.35 0.29 -18.94
CA GLU A 78 0.35 1.65 -19.48
C GLU A 78 1.46 2.51 -18.87
N ASP A 79 1.56 2.53 -17.54
CA ASP A 79 2.54 3.34 -16.82
C ASP A 79 3.98 2.88 -17.11
N LYS A 80 4.23 1.57 -17.25
CA LYS A 80 5.53 1.04 -17.67
C LYS A 80 5.91 1.50 -19.08
N VAL A 81 4.99 1.47 -20.02
CA VAL A 81 5.21 1.97 -21.39
C VAL A 81 5.50 3.48 -21.38
N ALA A 82 4.84 4.23 -20.50
CA ALA A 82 5.06 5.66 -20.31
C ALA A 82 6.35 6.01 -19.53
N GLY A 83 7.13 5.02 -19.09
CA GLY A 83 8.36 5.23 -18.31
C GLY A 83 8.12 5.70 -16.87
N VAL A 84 6.89 5.57 -16.35
CA VAL A 84 6.54 5.84 -14.97
C VAL A 84 6.90 4.62 -14.13
N LEU A 85 7.57 4.82 -12.99
CA LEU A 85 7.98 3.73 -12.10
C LEU A 85 6.79 3.25 -11.24
N PRO A 86 6.29 2.00 -11.41
CA PRO A 86 5.34 1.41 -10.48
C PRO A 86 5.99 1.24 -9.10
N MET A 87 5.48 1.94 -8.09
CA MET A 87 6.07 1.99 -6.76
C MET A 87 5.35 1.08 -5.76
N ALA A 88 4.03 1.19 -5.69
CA ALA A 88 3.23 0.40 -4.76
C ALA A 88 1.83 0.08 -5.29
N ILE A 89 1.30 -1.08 -4.88
CA ILE A 89 -0.12 -1.44 -4.95
C ILE A 89 -0.67 -1.39 -3.53
N VAL A 90 -1.78 -0.67 -3.34
CA VAL A 90 -2.47 -0.56 -2.05
C VAL A 90 -3.80 -1.27 -2.14
N ALA A 91 -3.93 -2.38 -1.43
CA ALA A 91 -5.18 -3.12 -1.28
C ALA A 91 -5.86 -2.74 0.04
N ASN A 92 -7.19 -2.77 0.07
CA ASN A 92 -7.97 -2.59 1.30
C ASN A 92 -8.36 -3.96 1.88
N ALA A 93 -8.12 -4.14 3.16
CA ALA A 93 -8.66 -5.25 3.94
C ALA A 93 -9.82 -4.75 4.81
N GLY A 94 -10.90 -4.37 4.16
CA GLY A 94 -12.08 -3.71 4.72
C GLY A 94 -12.05 -2.20 4.54
N THR A 95 -12.69 -1.70 3.47
CA THR A 95 -12.81 -0.26 3.19
C THR A 95 -13.65 0.45 4.26
N THR A 96 -13.38 1.73 4.48
CA THR A 96 -14.07 2.55 5.48
C THR A 96 -15.59 2.64 5.22
N ASN A 97 -16.01 2.75 3.96
CA ASN A 97 -17.41 2.99 3.61
C ASN A 97 -18.24 1.71 3.49
N THR A 98 -17.67 0.65 2.93
CA THR A 98 -18.42 -0.55 2.56
C THR A 98 -17.94 -1.82 3.24
N GLY A 99 -16.77 -1.79 3.90
CA GLY A 99 -16.12 -2.97 4.48
C GLY A 99 -15.59 -3.95 3.43
N ALA A 100 -15.55 -3.57 2.16
CA ALA A 100 -15.08 -4.44 1.08
C ALA A 100 -13.62 -4.83 1.28
N ILE A 101 -13.30 -6.09 1.01
CA ILE A 101 -11.94 -6.63 1.02
C ILE A 101 -11.53 -6.85 -0.43
N ASP A 102 -10.45 -6.23 -0.85
CA ASP A 102 -9.90 -6.37 -2.20
C ASP A 102 -9.40 -7.81 -2.44
N PRO A 103 -9.25 -8.25 -3.69
CA PRO A 103 -8.74 -9.59 -4.03
C PRO A 103 -7.24 -9.70 -3.77
N LEU A 104 -6.88 -9.80 -2.46
CA LEU A 104 -5.50 -9.67 -1.96
C LEU A 104 -4.53 -10.63 -2.65
N LEU A 105 -4.93 -11.90 -2.87
CA LEU A 105 -4.07 -12.89 -3.51
C LEU A 105 -3.66 -12.45 -4.92
N ALA A 106 -4.64 -12.14 -5.76
CA ALA A 106 -4.37 -11.74 -7.15
C ALA A 106 -3.55 -10.44 -7.22
N MET A 107 -3.83 -9.48 -6.32
CA MET A 107 -3.07 -8.22 -6.26
C MET A 107 -1.63 -8.44 -5.77
N GLY A 108 -1.42 -9.33 -4.79
CA GLY A 108 -0.12 -9.69 -4.27
C GLY A 108 0.74 -10.44 -5.30
N GLU A 109 0.13 -11.34 -6.08
CA GLU A 109 0.80 -12.03 -7.20
C GLU A 109 1.27 -11.01 -8.26
N ILE A 110 0.40 -10.09 -8.68
CA ILE A 110 0.76 -9.01 -9.61
C ILE A 110 1.90 -8.14 -9.06
N ALA A 111 1.86 -7.81 -7.77
CA ALA A 111 2.90 -7.03 -7.12
C ALA A 111 4.25 -7.76 -7.17
N THR A 112 4.25 -9.06 -6.84
CA THR A 112 5.43 -9.92 -6.85
C THR A 112 6.03 -10.04 -8.25
N GLU A 113 5.21 -10.38 -9.26
CA GLU A 113 5.63 -10.52 -10.66
C GLU A 113 6.25 -9.24 -11.23
N ASN A 114 5.78 -8.08 -10.77
CA ASN A 114 6.23 -6.77 -11.25
C ASN A 114 7.25 -6.11 -10.34
N SER A 115 7.68 -6.75 -9.25
CA SER A 115 8.57 -6.18 -8.23
C SER A 115 8.04 -4.84 -7.67
N ILE A 116 6.74 -4.76 -7.43
CA ILE A 116 6.04 -3.60 -6.87
C ILE A 116 5.79 -3.88 -5.38
N TRP A 117 5.94 -2.86 -4.52
CA TRP A 117 5.62 -2.98 -3.10
C TRP A 117 4.13 -3.26 -2.91
N PHE A 118 3.80 -4.32 -2.18
CA PHE A 118 2.42 -4.66 -1.85
C PHE A 118 2.07 -4.18 -0.43
N HIS A 119 1.18 -3.22 -0.34
CA HIS A 119 0.68 -2.66 0.93
C HIS A 119 -0.78 -3.04 1.13
N VAL A 120 -1.13 -3.52 2.33
CA VAL A 120 -2.51 -3.80 2.72
C VAL A 120 -2.97 -2.83 3.79
N ASP A 121 -3.91 -1.96 3.44
CA ASP A 121 -4.62 -1.11 4.39
C ASP A 121 -5.71 -1.91 5.09
N GLY A 122 -5.36 -2.45 6.25
CA GLY A 122 -6.26 -3.18 7.14
C GLY A 122 -6.71 -2.36 8.34
N ALA A 123 -6.58 -1.03 8.28
CA ALA A 123 -6.87 -0.12 9.39
C ALA A 123 -8.25 -0.38 10.02
N TYR A 124 -9.25 -0.75 9.22
CA TYR A 124 -10.59 -1.05 9.68
C TYR A 124 -10.87 -2.54 9.77
N GLY A 125 -10.77 -3.30 8.67
CA GLY A 125 -11.33 -4.64 8.58
C GLY A 125 -10.36 -5.79 8.86
N LEU A 126 -9.05 -5.55 9.00
CA LEU A 126 -8.06 -6.62 9.21
C LEU A 126 -8.38 -7.55 10.40
N PRO A 127 -8.93 -7.08 11.55
CA PRO A 127 -9.31 -7.98 12.63
C PRO A 127 -10.33 -9.05 12.26
N GLY A 128 -11.06 -8.87 11.15
CA GLY A 128 -11.96 -9.89 10.59
C GLY A 128 -11.26 -11.19 10.20
N ILE A 129 -9.94 -11.19 10.02
CA ILE A 129 -9.16 -12.42 9.78
C ILE A 129 -9.29 -13.45 10.91
N LEU A 130 -9.65 -12.99 12.11
CA LEU A 130 -9.85 -13.85 13.28
C LEU A 130 -11.21 -14.57 13.27
N ASP A 131 -12.13 -14.18 12.40
CA ASP A 131 -13.43 -14.84 12.23
C ASP A 131 -13.33 -15.93 11.16
N GLU A 132 -13.52 -17.19 11.54
CA GLU A 132 -13.45 -18.34 10.63
C GLU A 132 -14.38 -18.23 9.42
N LYS A 133 -15.50 -17.50 9.54
CA LYS A 133 -16.47 -17.33 8.43
C LYS A 133 -15.93 -16.48 7.31
N ILE A 134 -15.05 -15.52 7.60
CA ILE A 134 -14.54 -14.55 6.63
C ILE A 134 -13.02 -14.56 6.49
N SER A 135 -12.29 -15.32 7.30
CA SER A 135 -10.82 -15.41 7.26
C SER A 135 -10.28 -15.75 5.85
N HIS A 136 -11.04 -16.55 5.09
CA HIS A 136 -10.68 -16.90 3.70
C HIS A 136 -10.60 -15.70 2.75
N LEU A 137 -11.27 -14.58 3.06
CA LEU A 137 -11.21 -13.34 2.27
C LEU A 137 -9.85 -12.64 2.38
N PHE A 138 -9.04 -12.99 3.37
CA PHE A 138 -7.72 -12.41 3.62
C PHE A 138 -6.57 -13.22 3.01
N HIS A 139 -6.86 -14.28 2.23
CA HIS A 139 -5.83 -15.03 1.51
C HIS A 139 -5.05 -14.08 0.59
N GLY A 140 -3.72 -14.18 0.61
CA GLY A 140 -2.82 -13.26 -0.08
C GLY A 140 -2.24 -12.16 0.83
N LEU A 141 -2.73 -12.03 2.07
CA LEU A 141 -2.15 -11.12 3.06
C LEU A 141 -0.67 -11.45 3.33
N GLU A 142 -0.30 -12.72 3.27
CA GLU A 142 1.06 -13.21 3.42
C GLU A 142 2.04 -12.72 2.34
N LEU A 143 1.53 -12.22 1.21
CA LEU A 143 2.34 -11.63 0.15
C LEU A 143 2.68 -10.15 0.42
N ALA A 144 2.02 -9.51 1.39
CA ALA A 144 2.20 -8.09 1.66
C ALA A 144 3.62 -7.77 2.17
N ASP A 145 4.21 -6.71 1.64
CA ASP A 145 5.44 -6.10 2.16
C ASP A 145 5.15 -5.24 3.39
N SER A 146 3.96 -4.67 3.46
CA SER A 146 3.49 -3.93 4.63
C SER A 146 1.99 -4.07 4.86
N VAL A 147 1.61 -4.06 6.14
CA VAL A 147 0.21 -4.14 6.59
C VAL A 147 0.00 -3.11 7.69
N ILE A 148 -1.14 -2.45 7.68
CA ILE A 148 -1.54 -1.59 8.79
C ILE A 148 -2.81 -2.09 9.47
N VAL A 149 -2.92 -1.81 10.76
CA VAL A 149 -4.13 -2.03 11.56
C VAL A 149 -4.28 -0.89 12.57
N ASP A 150 -5.52 -0.48 12.82
CA ASP A 150 -5.84 0.51 13.84
C ASP A 150 -6.55 -0.17 15.03
N PRO A 151 -5.80 -0.57 16.08
CA PRO A 151 -6.40 -1.24 17.25
C PRO A 151 -7.48 -0.42 17.95
N HIS A 152 -7.45 0.90 17.83
CA HIS A 152 -8.48 1.77 18.37
C HIS A 152 -9.84 1.68 17.65
N LYS A 153 -9.93 0.95 16.52
CA LYS A 153 -11.18 0.67 15.82
C LYS A 153 -11.81 -0.62 16.38
N TRP A 154 -11.59 -1.75 15.77
CA TRP A 154 -12.25 -3.01 16.18
C TRP A 154 -11.69 -3.65 17.46
N LEU A 155 -10.41 -3.45 17.75
CA LEU A 155 -9.79 -4.09 18.93
C LEU A 155 -10.01 -3.28 20.22
N GLY A 156 -10.75 -2.17 20.18
CA GLY A 156 -11.19 -1.44 21.36
C GLY A 156 -10.08 -0.79 22.20
N SER A 157 -8.89 -0.57 21.62
CA SER A 157 -7.85 0.15 22.34
C SER A 157 -8.11 1.67 22.39
N SER A 158 -7.32 2.41 23.16
CA SER A 158 -7.44 3.86 23.26
C SER A 158 -7.29 4.54 21.89
N VAL A 159 -8.01 5.64 21.68
CA VAL A 159 -7.96 6.43 20.45
C VAL A 159 -6.51 6.89 20.16
N GLY A 160 -6.12 6.78 18.90
CA GLY A 160 -4.81 7.21 18.41
C GLY A 160 -3.77 6.08 18.28
N VAL A 161 -4.12 4.85 18.61
CA VAL A 161 -3.24 3.68 18.43
C VAL A 161 -3.39 3.13 17.02
N ALA A 162 -2.28 3.13 16.27
CA ALA A 162 -2.17 2.51 14.95
C ALA A 162 -0.86 1.74 14.84
N ALA A 163 -0.87 0.60 14.15
CA ALA A 163 0.33 -0.20 13.92
C ALA A 163 0.63 -0.32 12.43
N THR A 164 1.91 -0.32 12.10
CA THR A 164 2.44 -0.62 10.76
C THR A 164 3.40 -1.79 10.88
N PHE A 165 3.09 -2.87 10.21
CA PHE A 165 3.96 -4.05 10.10
C PHE A 165 4.63 -4.02 8.74
N VAL A 166 5.90 -4.37 8.70
CA VAL A 166 6.68 -4.49 7.46
C VAL A 166 7.44 -5.80 7.44
N ARG A 167 7.58 -6.37 6.26
CA ARG A 167 8.33 -7.61 6.06
C ARG A 167 9.83 -7.38 6.28
N ASP A 168 10.38 -6.34 5.67
CA ASP A 168 11.78 -5.92 5.86
C ASP A 168 11.88 -4.67 6.72
N ARG A 169 12.20 -4.86 7.99
CA ARG A 169 12.39 -3.74 8.94
C ARG A 169 13.52 -2.78 8.53
N GLN A 170 14.53 -3.28 7.81
CA GLN A 170 15.68 -2.47 7.40
C GLN A 170 15.26 -1.40 6.38
N CYS A 171 14.25 -1.69 5.57
CA CYS A 171 13.70 -0.70 4.66
C CYS A 171 13.12 0.52 5.40
N LEU A 172 12.40 0.31 6.51
CA LEU A 172 11.93 1.43 7.34
C LEU A 172 13.10 2.18 8.01
N TYR A 173 14.10 1.43 8.47
CA TYR A 173 15.28 2.05 9.07
C TYR A 173 15.93 3.01 8.08
N ARG A 174 16.24 2.57 6.88
CA ARG A 174 16.83 3.42 5.83
C ARG A 174 15.94 4.58 5.40
N ALA A 175 14.61 4.39 5.39
CA ALA A 175 13.66 5.42 4.98
C ALA A 175 13.48 6.55 6.00
N PHE A 176 13.68 6.28 7.31
CA PHE A 176 13.24 7.19 8.38
C PHE A 176 14.28 7.48 9.45
N THR A 177 15.45 6.84 9.42
CA THR A 177 16.51 7.13 10.37
C THR A 177 17.71 7.75 9.65
N GLN A 178 18.44 8.56 10.40
CA GLN A 178 19.73 9.08 9.99
C GLN A 178 20.80 8.32 10.77
N GLU A 179 21.79 7.75 10.11
CA GLU A 179 22.94 7.21 10.82
C GLU A 179 23.65 8.36 11.56
N PRO A 180 24.04 8.14 12.82
CA PRO A 180 24.87 9.13 13.49
C PRO A 180 26.16 9.32 12.71
N ALA A 181 26.52 10.58 12.50
CA ALA A 181 27.76 10.95 11.80
C ALA A 181 28.99 10.46 12.56
#